data_05e087af18a7ee6e8023209dbe6d9388
#
_entry.id   05e087af18a7ee6e8023209dbe6d9388
#
_cell.length_a   1.000
_cell.length_b   1.000
_cell.length_c   1.000
_cell.angle_alpha   90.00
_cell.angle_beta   90.00
_cell.angle_gamma   90.00
#
_symmetry.space_group_name_H-M   'P 1'
#
loop_
_entity.id
_entity.type
_entity.pdbx_description
1 polymer ?
#
loop_
_entity_poly.entity_id
_entity_poly.type
_entity_poly.pdbx_seq_one_letter_code
_entity_poly.pdbx_strand_id
1 'polypeptide(L)'
;MANPFVHVELNTTDVNKAKNFYSKLFTWKLEDMQSEMGFTYTMISVGEGTGGGMLKQMMPGAPSIWLPYVGVDDIEAATKKAKSLGATIMKDVTEVAGFGWLSIIVDPTGAHLGLWKPKK
;
A
#
# COMPACT_ATOMS: atom_id res chain seq x y z
N MET A 1 0.57 -20.65 7.80
CA MET A 1 0.82 -19.24 8.07
C MET A 1 -0.28 -18.38 7.50
N ALA A 2 -0.71 -17.40 8.25
CA ALA A 2 -1.84 -16.58 7.86
C ALA A 2 -1.45 -15.51 6.85
N ASN A 3 -2.44 -15.03 6.10
CA ASN A 3 -2.26 -13.92 5.16
C ASN A 3 -3.22 -12.79 5.52
N PRO A 4 -2.95 -12.06 6.62
CA PRO A 4 -3.86 -11.00 7.04
C PRO A 4 -3.69 -9.75 6.18
N PHE A 5 -4.73 -8.91 6.16
CA PHE A 5 -4.55 -7.56 5.66
C PHE A 5 -3.69 -6.81 6.67
N VAL A 6 -2.59 -6.24 6.22
CA VAL A 6 -1.62 -5.63 7.14
C VAL A 6 -1.47 -4.14 6.96
N HIS A 7 -2.03 -3.58 5.89
CA HIS A 7 -1.83 -2.16 5.58
C HIS A 7 -2.87 -1.76 4.55
N VAL A 8 -3.39 -0.53 4.66
CA VAL A 8 -4.29 0.00 3.64
C VAL A 8 -3.75 1.36 3.21
N GLU A 9 -3.52 1.52 1.93
CA GLU A 9 -2.84 2.70 1.42
C GLU A 9 -3.76 3.51 0.52
N LEU A 10 -3.85 4.80 0.79
CA LEU A 10 -4.58 5.71 -0.09
C LEU A 10 -3.61 6.32 -1.08
N ASN A 11 -3.86 6.09 -2.35
CA ASN A 11 -3.16 6.76 -3.43
C ASN A 11 -4.10 7.87 -3.91
N THR A 12 -3.76 9.11 -3.59
CA THR A 12 -4.68 10.22 -3.79
C THR A 12 -4.12 11.27 -4.72
N THR A 13 -4.99 11.88 -5.50
CA THR A 13 -4.58 12.94 -6.41
C THR A 13 -4.26 14.24 -5.66
N ASP A 14 -4.70 14.37 -4.39
CA ASP A 14 -4.44 15.57 -3.60
C ASP A 14 -4.30 15.18 -2.13
N VAL A 15 -3.05 14.98 -1.71
CA VAL A 15 -2.74 14.51 -0.36
C VAL A 15 -3.22 15.49 0.70
N ASN A 16 -3.01 16.79 0.50
CA ASN A 16 -3.41 17.77 1.51
C ASN A 16 -4.92 17.81 1.70
N LYS A 17 -5.66 17.71 0.63
CA LYS A 17 -7.11 17.69 0.70
C LYS A 17 -7.61 16.44 1.40
N ALA A 18 -6.99 15.29 1.11
CA ALA A 18 -7.36 14.04 1.75
C ALA A 18 -7.03 14.07 3.24
N LYS A 19 -5.84 14.57 3.61
CA LYS A 19 -5.45 14.69 5.01
C LYS A 19 -6.46 15.54 5.79
N ASN A 20 -6.83 16.66 5.22
CA ASN A 20 -7.79 17.55 5.86
C ASN A 20 -9.14 16.87 6.06
N PHE A 21 -9.60 16.15 5.05
CA PHE A 21 -10.88 15.45 5.11
C PHE A 21 -10.87 14.35 6.19
N TYR A 22 -9.89 13.47 6.15
CA TYR A 22 -9.88 12.32 7.05
C TYR A 22 -9.54 12.69 8.48
N SER A 23 -8.71 13.73 8.68
CA SER A 23 -8.38 14.14 10.04
C SER A 23 -9.58 14.78 10.73
N LYS A 24 -10.53 15.33 9.97
CA LYS A 24 -11.75 15.89 10.55
C LYS A 24 -12.85 14.86 10.71
N LEU A 25 -12.86 13.84 9.84
CA LEU A 25 -13.87 12.79 9.87
C LEU A 25 -13.61 11.78 10.97
N PHE A 26 -12.36 11.41 11.16
CA PHE A 26 -11.96 10.37 12.12
C PHE A 26 -10.93 10.94 13.10
N THR A 27 -10.68 10.18 14.17
CA THR A 27 -9.62 10.53 15.11
C THR A 27 -8.28 9.91 14.72
N TRP A 28 -8.08 9.71 13.44
CA TRP A 28 -6.82 9.17 12.92
C TRP A 28 -5.68 10.14 13.15
N LYS A 29 -4.51 9.61 13.45
CA LYS A 29 -3.29 10.40 13.55
C LYS A 29 -2.51 10.26 12.26
N LEU A 30 -2.19 11.37 11.64
CA LEU A 30 -1.48 11.40 10.38
C LEU A 30 -0.10 12.01 10.60
N GLU A 31 0.92 11.27 10.17
CA GLU A 31 2.30 11.71 10.37
C GLU A 31 3.08 11.60 9.07
N ASP A 32 3.62 12.71 8.59
CA ASP A 32 4.38 12.73 7.35
C ASP A 32 5.79 12.20 7.58
N MET A 33 6.24 11.34 6.67
CA MET A 33 7.60 10.81 6.68
C MET A 33 8.21 11.02 5.30
N GLN A 34 9.46 11.45 5.27
CA GLN A 34 10.16 11.61 4.01
C GLN A 34 10.75 10.27 3.59
N SER A 35 10.45 9.87 2.37
CA SER A 35 11.03 8.68 1.79
C SER A 35 12.43 8.99 1.30
N GLU A 36 13.32 7.98 1.32
CA GLU A 36 14.64 8.12 0.73
C GLU A 36 14.56 8.40 -0.78
N MET A 37 13.43 8.10 -1.38
CA MET A 37 13.24 8.31 -2.82
C MET A 37 12.70 9.69 -3.15
N GLY A 38 12.58 10.57 -2.14
CA GLY A 38 12.25 11.96 -2.37
C GLY A 38 10.77 12.33 -2.33
N PHE A 39 9.90 11.39 -1.97
CA PHE A 39 8.48 11.72 -1.82
C PHE A 39 8.06 11.63 -0.36
N THR A 40 6.95 12.26 -0.05
CA THR A 40 6.39 12.24 1.30
C THR A 40 5.37 11.12 1.42
N TYR A 41 5.52 10.30 2.46
CA TYR A 41 4.55 9.27 2.78
C TYR A 41 3.90 9.63 4.11
N THR A 42 2.58 9.68 4.15
CA THR A 42 1.85 10.01 5.38
C THR A 42 1.41 8.72 6.04
N MET A 43 1.90 8.47 7.26
CA MET A 43 1.49 7.30 8.03
C MET A 43 0.15 7.58 8.68
N ILE A 44 -0.73 6.59 8.66
CA ILE A 44 -2.06 6.68 9.27
C ILE A 44 -2.14 5.72 10.45
N SER A 45 -2.31 6.28 11.65
CA SER A 45 -2.53 5.48 12.85
C SER A 45 -4.02 5.54 13.17
N VAL A 46 -4.66 4.38 13.19
CA VAL A 46 -6.12 4.31 13.33
C VAL A 46 -6.58 4.00 14.75
N GLY A 47 -5.65 3.83 15.67
CA GLY A 47 -5.96 3.46 17.06
C GLY A 47 -5.78 1.97 17.27
N GLU A 48 -6.71 1.17 16.82
CA GLU A 48 -6.62 -0.28 16.87
C GLU A 48 -6.86 -0.86 15.50
N GLY A 49 -6.24 -1.99 15.23
CA GLY A 49 -6.43 -2.70 13.99
C GLY A 49 -5.43 -2.28 12.93
N THR A 50 -5.79 -2.51 11.69
CA THR A 50 -4.87 -2.29 10.57
C THR A 50 -4.76 -0.81 10.26
N GLY A 51 -3.54 -0.31 10.35
CA GLY A 51 -3.25 1.06 9.97
C GLY A 51 -2.98 1.17 8.49
N GLY A 52 -2.48 2.33 8.08
CA GLY A 52 -2.25 2.53 6.66
C GLY A 52 -1.34 3.68 6.38
N GLY A 53 -1.41 4.14 5.16
CA GLY A 53 -0.61 5.26 4.71
C GLY A 53 -1.29 5.98 3.58
N MET A 54 -0.69 7.07 3.16
CA MET A 54 -1.25 7.92 2.13
C MET A 54 -0.12 8.55 1.35
N LEU A 55 -0.23 8.57 0.04
CA LEU A 55 0.74 9.24 -0.80
C LEU A 55 0.06 9.71 -2.08
N LYS A 56 0.79 10.55 -2.82
CA LYS A 56 0.26 11.04 -4.08
C LYS A 56 0.15 9.92 -5.09
N GLN A 57 -0.97 9.91 -5.84
CA GLN A 57 -1.18 8.94 -6.91
C GLN A 57 -0.07 9.10 -7.95
N MET A 58 0.68 8.02 -8.17
CA MET A 58 1.84 8.06 -9.05
C MET A 58 1.51 7.77 -10.51
N MET A 59 0.35 7.16 -10.77
CA MET A 59 -0.02 6.83 -12.13
C MET A 59 -0.75 8.00 -12.78
N PRO A 60 -0.20 8.56 -13.88
CA PRO A 60 -0.84 9.70 -14.54
C PRO A 60 -2.27 9.36 -14.95
N GLY A 61 -3.19 10.27 -14.61
CA GLY A 61 -4.59 10.10 -14.99
C GLY A 61 -5.38 9.12 -14.15
N ALA A 62 -4.74 8.43 -13.19
CA ALA A 62 -5.46 7.47 -12.36
C ALA A 62 -6.23 8.19 -11.25
N PRO A 63 -7.41 7.69 -10.89
CA PRO A 63 -8.19 8.29 -9.80
C PRO A 63 -7.58 7.95 -8.44
N SER A 64 -8.07 8.63 -7.41
CA SER A 64 -7.72 8.29 -6.04
C SER A 64 -8.33 6.93 -5.71
N ILE A 65 -7.53 6.04 -5.12
CA ILE A 65 -7.99 4.71 -4.74
C ILE A 65 -7.37 4.29 -3.42
N TRP A 66 -8.08 3.41 -2.72
CA TRP A 66 -7.54 2.71 -1.57
C TRP A 66 -6.99 1.37 -2.04
N LEU A 67 -5.77 1.03 -1.60
CA LEU A 67 -5.10 -0.21 -1.98
C LEU A 67 -4.77 -0.99 -0.72
N PRO A 68 -5.46 -2.11 -0.46
CA PRO A 68 -5.10 -2.97 0.69
C PRO A 68 -3.89 -3.82 0.37
N TYR A 69 -3.13 -4.15 1.41
CA TYR A 69 -1.96 -5.02 1.32
C TYR A 69 -2.15 -6.24 2.20
N VAL A 70 -1.75 -7.39 1.69
CA VAL A 70 -1.81 -8.68 2.39
C VAL A 70 -0.40 -9.09 2.78
N GLY A 71 -0.23 -9.54 4.02
CA GLY A 71 1.07 -10.00 4.50
C GLY A 71 1.43 -11.37 3.94
N VAL A 72 2.67 -11.50 3.51
CA VAL A 72 3.20 -12.78 2.99
C VAL A 72 4.58 -13.03 3.58
N ASP A 73 4.97 -14.30 3.68
CA ASP A 73 6.27 -14.67 4.22
C ASP A 73 7.37 -14.60 3.17
N ASP A 74 7.04 -14.99 1.94
CA ASP A 74 8.00 -15.04 0.83
C ASP A 74 7.37 -14.30 -0.33
N ILE A 75 7.70 -13.03 -0.45
CA ILE A 75 7.03 -12.18 -1.42
C ILE A 75 7.41 -12.52 -2.85
N GLU A 76 8.63 -13.01 -3.07
CA GLU A 76 9.02 -13.40 -4.42
C GLU A 76 8.24 -14.62 -4.88
N ALA A 77 8.11 -15.61 -4.00
CA ALA A 77 7.34 -16.80 -4.32
C ALA A 77 5.86 -16.48 -4.49
N ALA A 78 5.31 -15.62 -3.61
CA ALA A 78 3.90 -15.25 -3.69
C ALA A 78 3.59 -14.50 -4.97
N THR A 79 4.48 -13.59 -5.37
CA THR A 79 4.27 -12.80 -6.59
C THR A 79 4.34 -13.69 -7.83
N LYS A 80 5.30 -14.61 -7.87
CA LYS A 80 5.39 -15.56 -8.98
C LYS A 80 4.17 -16.47 -9.04
N LYS A 81 3.71 -16.93 -7.88
CA LYS A 81 2.52 -17.76 -7.82
C LYS A 81 1.29 -17.03 -8.32
N ALA A 82 1.16 -15.76 -7.92
CA ALA A 82 0.03 -14.95 -8.40
C ALA A 82 0.02 -14.89 -9.93
N LYS A 83 1.18 -14.66 -10.52
CA LYS A 83 1.28 -14.59 -11.98
C LYS A 83 0.87 -15.92 -12.61
N SER A 84 1.32 -17.03 -12.03
CA SER A 84 0.98 -18.34 -12.57
C SER A 84 -0.51 -18.65 -12.44
N LEU A 85 -1.20 -17.99 -11.52
CA LEU A 85 -2.63 -18.18 -11.31
C LEU A 85 -3.49 -17.19 -12.11
N GLY A 86 -2.86 -16.40 -12.98
CA GLY A 86 -3.60 -15.51 -13.87
C GLY A 86 -3.58 -14.03 -13.52
N ALA A 87 -2.85 -13.65 -12.49
CA ALA A 87 -2.73 -12.24 -12.15
C ALA A 87 -1.76 -11.52 -13.07
N THR A 88 -1.97 -10.22 -13.24
CA THR A 88 -1.01 -9.35 -13.89
C THR A 88 -0.16 -8.70 -12.81
N ILE A 89 1.15 -8.66 -13.02
CA ILE A 89 2.05 -8.00 -12.06
C ILE A 89 2.19 -6.55 -12.45
N MET A 90 1.54 -5.67 -11.69
CA MET A 90 1.58 -4.24 -11.96
C MET A 90 2.88 -3.62 -11.47
N LYS A 91 3.37 -4.06 -10.30
CA LYS A 91 4.65 -3.63 -9.78
C LYS A 91 5.34 -4.84 -9.17
N ASP A 92 6.51 -5.18 -9.71
CA ASP A 92 7.25 -6.34 -9.24
C ASP A 92 7.82 -6.05 -7.85
N VAL A 93 8.38 -7.09 -7.23
CA VAL A 93 8.91 -6.98 -5.87
C VAL A 93 9.89 -5.82 -5.80
N THR A 94 9.62 -4.90 -4.88
CA THR A 94 10.41 -3.68 -4.70
C THR A 94 10.68 -3.51 -3.22
N GLU A 95 11.94 -3.25 -2.89
CA GLU A 95 12.29 -2.99 -1.50
C GLU A 95 11.91 -1.57 -1.11
N VAL A 96 11.29 -1.44 0.07
CA VAL A 96 11.05 -0.13 0.68
C VAL A 96 12.07 -0.03 1.80
N ALA A 97 13.10 0.78 1.57
CA ALA A 97 14.27 0.82 2.44
C ALA A 97 13.89 1.01 3.91
N GLY A 98 14.37 0.10 4.75
CA GLY A 98 14.11 0.15 6.18
C GLY A 98 12.79 -0.46 6.63
N PHE A 99 11.88 -0.79 5.72
CA PHE A 99 10.54 -1.26 6.09
C PHE A 99 10.20 -2.66 5.60
N GLY A 100 10.53 -2.99 4.38
CA GLY A 100 10.19 -4.30 3.84
C GLY A 100 10.14 -4.31 2.33
N TRP A 101 9.32 -5.20 1.78
CA TRP A 101 9.19 -5.35 0.32
C TRP A 101 7.72 -5.39 -0.05
N LEU A 102 7.41 -4.84 -1.21
CA LEU A 102 6.04 -4.85 -1.72
C LEU A 102 6.01 -5.32 -3.17
N SER A 103 4.86 -5.80 -3.58
CA SER A 103 4.53 -5.94 -4.99
C SER A 103 3.05 -5.60 -5.13
N ILE A 104 2.62 -5.26 -6.34
CA ILE A 104 1.22 -4.95 -6.62
C ILE A 104 0.76 -5.82 -7.76
N ILE A 105 -0.33 -6.52 -7.54
CA ILE A 105 -0.90 -7.42 -8.54
C ILE A 105 -2.30 -6.96 -8.92
N VAL A 106 -2.72 -7.35 -10.12
CA VAL A 106 -4.10 -7.18 -10.56
C VAL A 106 -4.65 -8.59 -10.69
N ASP A 107 -5.68 -8.91 -9.92
CA ASP A 107 -6.21 -10.27 -9.92
C ASP A 107 -6.94 -10.58 -11.23
N PRO A 108 -7.34 -11.84 -11.47
CA PRO A 108 -7.99 -12.19 -12.74
C PRO A 108 -9.29 -11.46 -13.03
N THR A 109 -9.88 -10.80 -12.02
CA THR A 109 -11.13 -10.03 -12.25
C THR A 109 -10.85 -8.54 -12.45
N GLY A 110 -9.58 -8.12 -12.35
CA GLY A 110 -9.21 -6.73 -12.55
C GLY A 110 -9.02 -5.91 -11.29
N ALA A 111 -9.08 -6.54 -10.11
CA ALA A 111 -8.93 -5.82 -8.85
C ALA A 111 -7.46 -5.74 -8.45
N HIS A 112 -7.07 -4.59 -7.92
CA HIS A 112 -5.70 -4.36 -7.47
C HIS A 112 -5.52 -4.80 -6.03
N LEU A 113 -4.36 -5.40 -5.72
CA LEU A 113 -4.04 -5.83 -4.37
C LEU A 113 -2.54 -5.73 -4.17
N GLY A 114 -2.13 -5.24 -3.01
CA GLY A 114 -0.72 -5.20 -2.66
C GLY A 114 -0.33 -6.41 -1.85
N LEU A 115 0.92 -6.86 -2.01
CA LEU A 115 1.53 -7.87 -1.18
C LEU A 115 2.64 -7.21 -0.39
N TRP A 116 2.83 -7.63 0.84
CA TRP A 116 3.80 -7.00 1.72
C TRP A 116 4.54 -8.02 2.56
N LYS A 117 5.86 -7.89 2.60
CA LYS A 117 6.69 -8.65 3.50
C LYS A 117 7.49 -7.66 4.34
N PRO A 118 7.27 -7.62 5.65
CA PRO A 118 8.00 -6.67 6.50
C PRO A 118 9.46 -7.07 6.63
N LYS A 119 10.29 -6.08 6.84
CA LYS A 119 11.67 -6.31 7.20
C LYS A 119 11.69 -6.70 8.66
N LYS A 120 12.41 -7.75 8.97
CA LYS A 120 12.39 -8.30 10.32
C LYS A 120 12.86 -7.31 11.37
#